data_38b71880778fe2faa7cd40063563c15b
#
_entry.id   38b71880778fe2faa7cd40063563c15b
#
_cell.length_a   1.000
_cell.length_b   1.000
_cell.length_c   1.000
_cell.angle_alpha   90.00
_cell.angle_beta   90.00
_cell.angle_gamma   90.00
#
_symmetry.space_group_name_H-M   'P 1'
#
loop_
_entity.id
_entity.type
_entity.pdbx_description
1 polymer ?
#
loop_
_entity_poly.entity_id
_entity_poly.type
_entity_poly.pdbx_seq_one_letter_code
_entity_poly.pdbx_strand_id
1 'polypeptide(L)'
;MPDITFNTASGQTIAREMLIVYLNTGTGSTPVWSAIGKRVEDSSTEIDWETETIRDILGATYGTMKKPTVKQTFDPCDLDAGDAAQVKIWNLAVKDQDYNALAAQDMLLVHFYAGTANTPFAERYAACMIEVTGLGGEGGGNVGMPITVTFGGTRTTGTASRNATTGAITFTASNS
;
A
#
# COMPACT_ATOMS: atom_id res chain seq x y z
N MET A 1 -14.24 -16.85 -3.14
CA MET A 1 -14.39 -15.55 -3.82
C MET A 1 -14.39 -15.83 -5.31
N PRO A 2 -15.32 -15.31 -6.11
CA PRO A 2 -15.27 -15.49 -7.57
C PRO A 2 -14.02 -14.81 -8.14
N ASP A 3 -13.57 -15.28 -9.30
CA ASP A 3 -12.43 -14.69 -9.99
C ASP A 3 -12.68 -13.21 -10.30
N ILE A 4 -11.66 -12.40 -10.09
CA ILE A 4 -11.73 -10.96 -10.36
C ILE A 4 -11.29 -10.73 -11.80
N THR A 5 -12.07 -9.98 -12.56
CA THR A 5 -11.72 -9.57 -13.93
C THR A 5 -11.17 -8.15 -13.93
N PHE A 6 -10.31 -7.83 -14.88
CA PHE A 6 -9.83 -6.47 -15.10
C PHE A 6 -10.86 -5.67 -15.90
N ASN A 7 -11.03 -4.41 -15.54
CA ASN A 7 -11.95 -3.49 -16.21
C ASN A 7 -11.30 -2.69 -17.36
N THR A 8 -10.00 -2.91 -17.59
CA THR A 8 -9.28 -2.34 -18.73
C THR A 8 -9.55 -3.19 -19.98
N ALA A 9 -9.73 -2.56 -21.12
CA ALA A 9 -10.00 -3.27 -22.39
C ALA A 9 -8.83 -4.19 -22.78
N SER A 10 -9.17 -5.33 -23.38
CA SER A 10 -8.16 -6.28 -23.86
C SER A 10 -7.18 -5.63 -24.83
N GLY A 11 -5.88 -5.91 -24.64
CA GLY A 11 -4.80 -5.34 -25.45
C GLY A 11 -4.32 -3.96 -25.02
N GLN A 12 -4.90 -3.39 -23.96
CA GLN A 12 -4.43 -2.12 -23.36
C GLN A 12 -3.62 -2.38 -22.10
N THR A 13 -2.56 -1.59 -21.91
CA THR A 13 -1.77 -1.61 -20.67
C THR A 13 -2.52 -0.89 -19.55
N ILE A 14 -2.31 -1.37 -18.33
CA ILE A 14 -2.90 -0.77 -17.13
C ILE A 14 -2.00 0.39 -16.69
N ALA A 15 -2.60 1.57 -16.52
CA ALA A 15 -1.86 2.75 -16.08
C ALA A 15 -1.45 2.62 -14.60
N ARG A 16 -0.25 3.15 -14.24
CA ARG A 16 0.31 3.05 -12.89
C ARG A 16 -0.59 3.69 -11.82
N GLU A 17 -1.26 4.79 -12.15
CA GLU A 17 -2.20 5.48 -11.26
C GLU A 17 -3.45 4.67 -10.90
N MET A 18 -3.65 3.50 -11.50
CA MET A 18 -4.73 2.57 -11.16
C MET A 18 -4.40 1.67 -9.95
N LEU A 19 -3.21 1.77 -9.39
CA LEU A 19 -2.81 1.07 -8.17
C LEU A 19 -2.40 2.10 -7.11
N ILE A 20 -3.24 2.29 -6.09
CA ILE A 20 -3.04 3.35 -5.09
C ILE A 20 -3.07 2.76 -3.68
N VAL A 21 -2.09 3.18 -2.87
CA VAL A 21 -2.02 2.89 -1.44
C VAL A 21 -2.59 4.06 -0.66
N TYR A 22 -3.39 3.75 0.33
CA TYR A 22 -3.97 4.72 1.25
C TYR A 22 -3.57 4.40 2.69
N LEU A 23 -3.25 5.43 3.44
CA LEU A 23 -3.06 5.37 4.88
C LEU A 23 -4.33 5.85 5.59
N ASN A 24 -4.74 5.15 6.64
CA ASN A 24 -5.78 5.66 7.52
C ASN A 24 -5.23 6.83 8.35
N THR A 25 -5.67 8.04 8.04
CA THR A 25 -5.30 9.28 8.77
C THR A 25 -6.35 9.69 9.80
N GLY A 26 -7.46 8.95 9.88
CA GLY A 26 -8.51 9.20 10.87
C GLY A 26 -8.06 8.88 12.30
N THR A 27 -8.60 9.62 13.25
CA THR A 27 -8.35 9.43 14.69
C THR A 27 -9.50 8.74 15.43
N GLY A 28 -10.61 8.52 14.75
CA GLY A 28 -11.82 7.90 15.31
C GLY A 28 -12.05 6.48 14.81
N SER A 29 -13.22 5.94 15.13
CA SER A 29 -13.64 4.59 14.70
C SER A 29 -13.90 4.47 13.18
N THR A 30 -14.14 5.60 12.50
CA THR A 30 -14.33 5.63 11.06
C THR A 30 -13.01 5.95 10.37
N PRO A 31 -12.49 5.08 9.50
CA PRO A 31 -11.25 5.33 8.77
C PRO A 31 -11.39 6.54 7.82
N VAL A 32 -10.35 7.34 7.73
CA VAL A 32 -10.18 8.39 6.72
C VAL A 32 -8.98 7.99 5.86
N TRP A 33 -9.25 7.61 4.63
CA TRP A 33 -8.22 7.09 3.73
C TRP A 33 -7.56 8.21 2.93
N SER A 34 -6.28 8.45 3.20
CA SER A 34 -5.45 9.43 2.49
C SER A 34 -4.43 8.72 1.61
N ALA A 35 -4.42 9.03 0.32
CA ALA A 35 -3.49 8.41 -0.62
C ALA A 35 -2.04 8.76 -0.29
N ILE A 36 -1.14 7.78 -0.43
CA ILE A 36 0.31 8.00 -0.47
C ILE A 36 0.71 8.01 -1.95
N GLY A 37 1.39 9.03 -2.40
CA GLY A 37 1.85 9.11 -3.80
C GLY A 37 1.94 10.51 -4.35
N LYS A 38 1.49 11.51 -3.63
CA LYS A 38 1.66 12.91 -4.04
C LYS A 38 3.15 13.26 -4.01
N ARG A 39 3.67 13.82 -5.12
CA ARG A 39 5.10 14.10 -5.33
C ARG A 39 6.02 12.87 -5.19
N VAL A 40 5.48 11.69 -5.51
CA VAL A 40 6.24 10.45 -5.64
C VAL A 40 6.34 10.12 -7.12
N GLU A 41 7.55 10.00 -7.63
CA GLU A 41 7.79 9.72 -9.05
C GLU A 41 7.79 8.22 -9.33
N ASP A 42 8.33 7.42 -8.41
CA ASP A 42 8.37 5.97 -8.55
C ASP A 42 7.90 5.26 -7.27
N SER A 43 7.13 4.21 -7.49
CA SER A 43 6.67 3.34 -6.42
C SER A 43 6.32 1.98 -6.99
N SER A 44 6.97 0.95 -6.48
CA SER A 44 6.76 -0.44 -6.86
C SER A 44 6.38 -1.30 -5.67
N THR A 45 5.53 -2.30 -5.92
CA THR A 45 5.16 -3.31 -4.93
C THR A 45 6.02 -4.56 -5.17
N GLU A 46 6.77 -4.96 -4.16
CA GLU A 46 7.51 -6.22 -4.13
C GLU A 46 6.68 -7.28 -3.41
N ILE A 47 6.58 -8.47 -4.01
CA ILE A 47 5.89 -9.63 -3.44
C ILE A 47 6.89 -10.76 -3.30
N ASP A 48 7.36 -11.01 -2.08
CA ASP A 48 8.34 -12.06 -1.78
C ASP A 48 7.63 -13.31 -1.25
N TRP A 49 7.67 -14.39 -2.03
CA TRP A 49 7.01 -15.66 -1.74
C TRP A 49 7.87 -16.62 -0.91
N GLU A 50 9.11 -16.25 -0.55
CA GLU A 50 10.04 -17.09 0.19
C GLU A 50 10.01 -18.55 -0.30
N THR A 51 10.37 -18.76 -1.56
CA THR A 51 10.40 -20.10 -2.17
C THR A 51 11.61 -20.89 -1.68
N GLU A 52 11.40 -22.14 -1.30
CA GLU A 52 12.45 -23.08 -0.90
C GLU A 52 12.37 -24.33 -1.76
N THR A 53 13.52 -24.81 -2.24
CA THR A 53 13.62 -26.02 -3.04
C THR A 53 14.52 -27.04 -2.34
N ILE A 54 13.98 -28.22 -2.09
CA ILE A 54 14.70 -29.34 -1.46
C ILE A 54 14.82 -30.47 -2.49
N ARG A 55 16.02 -31.02 -2.63
CA ARG A 55 16.25 -32.22 -3.42
C ARG A 55 16.48 -33.41 -2.50
N ASP A 56 15.72 -34.48 -2.70
CA ASP A 56 15.90 -35.70 -1.94
C ASP A 56 17.08 -36.57 -2.44
N ILE A 57 17.42 -37.60 -1.68
CA ILE A 57 18.50 -38.53 -2.03
C ILE A 57 18.20 -39.38 -3.26
N LEU A 58 16.97 -39.45 -3.72
CA LEU A 58 16.54 -40.15 -4.91
C LEU A 58 16.56 -39.25 -6.15
N GLY A 59 16.94 -37.99 -5.99
CA GLY A 59 17.06 -36.99 -7.03
C GLY A 59 15.75 -36.25 -7.37
N ALA A 60 14.66 -36.50 -6.65
CA ALA A 60 13.42 -35.74 -6.83
C ALA A 60 13.53 -34.36 -6.16
N THR A 61 12.93 -33.37 -6.80
CA THR A 61 12.95 -31.97 -6.33
C THR A 61 11.56 -31.60 -5.85
N TYR A 62 11.47 -31.04 -4.63
CA TYR A 62 10.25 -30.54 -4.02
C TYR A 62 10.37 -29.04 -3.79
N GLY A 63 9.37 -28.26 -4.21
CA GLY A 63 9.29 -26.84 -3.95
C GLY A 63 8.24 -26.54 -2.86
N THR A 64 8.55 -25.64 -1.94
CA THR A 64 7.60 -25.07 -0.98
C THR A 64 7.56 -23.56 -1.12
N MET A 65 6.40 -22.99 -0.90
CA MET A 65 6.19 -21.53 -0.89
C MET A 65 5.50 -21.15 0.42
N LYS A 66 5.92 -20.04 1.00
CA LYS A 66 5.27 -19.47 2.18
C LYS A 66 4.30 -18.36 1.77
N LYS A 67 3.49 -17.90 2.74
CA LYS A 67 2.66 -16.71 2.53
C LYS A 67 3.58 -15.53 2.19
N PRO A 68 3.30 -14.77 1.12
CA PRO A 68 4.21 -13.72 0.69
C PRO A 68 4.28 -12.56 1.68
N THR A 69 5.47 -11.99 1.79
CA THR A 69 5.67 -10.67 2.37
C THR A 69 5.50 -9.64 1.26
N VAL A 70 4.67 -8.64 1.50
CA VAL A 70 4.39 -7.58 0.52
C VAL A 70 4.98 -6.27 1.03
N LYS A 71 5.81 -5.64 0.22
CA LYS A 71 6.42 -4.34 0.52
C LYS A 71 6.13 -3.36 -0.59
N GLN A 72 6.08 -2.09 -0.26
CA GLN A 72 6.01 -1.01 -1.24
C GLN A 72 6.91 0.14 -0.85
N THR A 73 7.73 0.57 -1.78
CA THR A 73 8.65 1.71 -1.63
C THR A 73 8.09 2.91 -2.36
N PHE A 74 8.27 4.09 -1.78
CA PHE A 74 7.95 5.40 -2.34
C PHE A 74 9.24 6.23 -2.30
N ASP A 75 9.94 6.31 -3.43
CA ASP A 75 11.24 6.99 -3.54
C ASP A 75 11.49 7.41 -5.01
N PRO A 76 11.78 8.71 -5.27
CA PRO A 76 11.76 9.83 -4.34
C PRO A 76 10.34 10.18 -3.85
N CYS A 77 10.24 10.71 -2.65
CA CYS A 77 9.00 11.18 -2.05
C CYS A 77 9.26 12.57 -1.44
N ASP A 78 8.92 13.63 -2.17
CA ASP A 78 9.06 14.99 -1.67
C ASP A 78 7.93 15.34 -0.70
N LEU A 79 8.29 16.00 0.41
CA LEU A 79 7.31 16.42 1.41
C LEU A 79 6.36 17.49 0.87
N ASP A 80 5.07 17.26 1.07
CA ASP A 80 4.00 18.20 0.76
C ASP A 80 3.16 18.48 2.03
N ALA A 81 3.15 19.72 2.48
CA ALA A 81 2.42 20.14 3.68
C ALA A 81 0.89 19.93 3.59
N GLY A 82 0.36 19.79 2.37
CA GLY A 82 -1.07 19.49 2.13
C GLY A 82 -1.39 18.00 2.01
N ASP A 83 -0.39 17.11 2.17
CA ASP A 83 -0.59 15.66 2.14
C ASP A 83 -0.77 15.10 3.55
N ALA A 84 -2.00 14.72 3.90
CA ALA A 84 -2.33 14.24 5.24
C ALA A 84 -1.61 12.93 5.61
N ALA A 85 -1.32 12.06 4.64
CA ALA A 85 -0.59 10.83 4.88
C ALA A 85 0.88 11.12 5.21
N GLN A 86 1.54 11.96 4.41
CA GLN A 86 2.93 12.36 4.67
C GLN A 86 3.08 13.10 6.00
N VAL A 87 2.16 14.03 6.30
CA VAL A 87 2.17 14.78 7.56
C VAL A 87 2.00 13.85 8.76
N LYS A 88 1.10 12.85 8.68
CA LYS A 88 0.95 11.85 9.74
C LYS A 88 2.23 11.03 9.92
N ILE A 89 2.82 10.52 8.83
CA ILE A 89 4.06 9.73 8.88
C ILE A 89 5.20 10.56 9.47
N TRP A 90 5.36 11.81 9.02
CA TRP A 90 6.39 12.71 9.54
C TRP A 90 6.24 12.95 11.06
N ASN A 91 5.01 13.19 11.54
CA ASN A 91 4.76 13.37 12.97
C ASN A 91 5.17 12.11 13.76
N LEU A 92 4.80 10.93 13.31
CA LEU A 92 5.14 9.67 13.98
C LEU A 92 6.65 9.37 13.92
N ALA A 93 7.28 9.56 12.76
CA ALA A 93 8.65 9.15 12.53
C ALA A 93 9.67 10.17 13.05
N VAL A 94 9.42 11.47 12.81
CA VAL A 94 10.42 12.53 13.07
C VAL A 94 10.15 13.26 14.38
N LYS A 95 8.91 13.70 14.58
CA LYS A 95 8.56 14.47 15.77
C LYS A 95 8.45 13.59 17.02
N ASP A 96 7.66 12.52 16.96
CA ASP A 96 7.31 11.72 18.14
C ASP A 96 8.22 10.48 18.28
N GLN A 97 8.87 10.03 17.20
CA GLN A 97 9.69 8.81 17.12
C GLN A 97 8.94 7.59 17.67
N ASP A 98 7.64 7.50 17.38
CA ASP A 98 6.76 6.44 17.86
C ASP A 98 6.83 5.21 16.95
N TYR A 99 7.83 4.37 17.20
CA TYR A 99 8.03 3.13 16.44
C TYR A 99 6.88 2.13 16.61
N ASN A 100 6.18 2.14 17.76
CA ASN A 100 5.04 1.25 17.97
C ASN A 100 3.85 1.64 17.09
N ALA A 101 3.57 2.94 17.01
CA ALA A 101 2.53 3.44 16.10
C ALA A 101 2.91 3.22 14.64
N LEU A 102 4.19 3.44 14.25
CA LEU A 102 4.67 3.16 12.89
C LEU A 102 4.56 1.68 12.50
N ALA A 103 4.67 0.76 13.46
CA ALA A 103 4.53 -0.68 13.24
C ALA A 103 3.08 -1.18 13.26
N ALA A 104 2.09 -0.31 13.46
CA ALA A 104 0.68 -0.67 13.63
C ALA A 104 -0.27 0.19 12.77
N GLN A 105 0.18 0.57 11.57
CA GLN A 105 -0.62 1.40 10.69
C GLN A 105 -1.68 0.59 9.93
N ASP A 106 -2.87 1.17 9.80
CA ASP A 106 -3.99 0.62 9.04
C ASP A 106 -3.93 1.18 7.62
N MET A 107 -3.82 0.31 6.63
CA MET A 107 -3.59 0.68 5.24
C MET A 107 -4.53 -0.05 4.29
N LEU A 108 -4.81 0.60 3.18
CA LEU A 108 -5.68 0.09 2.12
C LEU A 108 -4.94 0.17 0.79
N LEU A 109 -4.85 -0.95 0.09
CA LEU A 109 -4.36 -1.05 -1.28
C LEU A 109 -5.54 -1.21 -2.23
N VAL A 110 -5.72 -0.28 -3.17
CA VAL A 110 -6.85 -0.28 -4.12
C VAL A 110 -6.35 -0.52 -5.53
N HIS A 111 -6.91 -1.55 -6.17
CA HIS A 111 -6.66 -1.95 -7.54
C HIS A 111 -7.78 -1.42 -8.44
N PHE A 112 -7.72 -0.15 -8.84
CA PHE A 112 -8.76 0.48 -9.64
C PHE A 112 -8.98 -0.17 -11.02
N TYR A 113 -8.03 -0.96 -11.48
CA TYR A 113 -8.10 -1.74 -12.71
C TYR A 113 -8.79 -3.10 -12.54
N ALA A 114 -9.06 -3.54 -11.32
CA ALA A 114 -9.60 -4.87 -10.99
C ALA A 114 -11.01 -4.76 -10.40
N GLY A 115 -11.94 -5.56 -10.88
CA GLY A 115 -13.36 -5.47 -10.54
C GLY A 115 -14.13 -4.51 -11.45
N THR A 116 -15.05 -3.73 -10.90
CA THR A 116 -15.77 -2.72 -11.69
C THR A 116 -15.22 -1.31 -11.42
N ALA A 117 -15.48 -0.37 -12.33
CA ALA A 117 -15.04 1.02 -12.17
C ALA A 117 -15.57 1.69 -10.88
N ASN A 118 -16.75 1.29 -10.41
CA ASN A 118 -17.39 1.85 -9.22
C ASN A 118 -17.08 1.07 -7.93
N THR A 119 -16.68 -0.20 -8.05
CA THR A 119 -16.36 -1.09 -6.94
C THR A 119 -15.08 -1.86 -7.25
N PRO A 120 -13.92 -1.17 -7.36
CA PRO A 120 -12.64 -1.82 -7.57
C PRO A 120 -12.27 -2.73 -6.40
N PHE A 121 -11.49 -3.77 -6.72
CA PHE A 121 -10.93 -4.65 -5.70
C PHE A 121 -10.00 -3.89 -4.77
N ALA A 122 -10.10 -4.19 -3.48
CA ALA A 122 -9.28 -3.56 -2.46
C ALA A 122 -8.86 -4.55 -1.37
N GLU A 123 -7.71 -4.27 -0.79
CA GLU A 123 -7.11 -5.05 0.30
C GLU A 123 -6.79 -4.12 1.48
N ARG A 124 -7.35 -4.42 2.65
CA ARG A 124 -7.02 -3.72 3.89
C ARG A 124 -6.08 -4.56 4.72
N TYR A 125 -5.05 -3.94 5.23
CA TYR A 125 -4.04 -4.51 6.11
C TYR A 125 -4.04 -3.76 7.44
N ALA A 126 -4.34 -4.46 8.55
CA ALA A 126 -4.62 -3.83 9.84
C ALA A 126 -3.38 -3.46 10.67
N ALA A 127 -2.19 -3.96 10.30
CA ALA A 127 -0.95 -3.68 11.02
C ALA A 127 0.24 -3.65 10.05
N CYS A 128 0.33 -2.57 9.28
CA CYS A 128 1.47 -2.30 8.41
C CYS A 128 2.58 -1.60 9.17
N MET A 129 3.81 -1.91 8.80
CA MET A 129 5.00 -1.20 9.27
C MET A 129 5.39 -0.14 8.26
N ILE A 130 5.63 1.07 8.73
CA ILE A 130 6.11 2.19 7.91
C ILE A 130 7.52 2.55 8.38
N GLU A 131 8.47 2.52 7.46
CA GLU A 131 9.85 2.94 7.66
C GLU A 131 10.11 4.23 6.89
N VAL A 132 10.61 5.25 7.57
CA VAL A 132 11.18 6.45 6.95
C VAL A 132 12.68 6.25 6.88
N THR A 133 13.21 6.13 5.66
CA THR A 133 14.62 5.76 5.46
C THR A 133 15.56 6.95 5.36
N GLY A 134 15.02 8.16 5.24
CA GLY A 134 15.80 9.39 5.16
C GLY A 134 14.94 10.64 5.30
N LEU A 135 15.60 11.75 5.53
CA LEU A 135 14.98 13.08 5.53
C LEU A 135 16.01 14.09 5.05
N GLY A 136 15.72 14.81 3.99
CA GLY A 136 16.63 15.82 3.43
C GLY A 136 16.52 15.92 1.92
N GLY A 137 17.54 16.49 1.28
CA GLY A 137 17.60 16.68 -0.16
C GLY A 137 18.80 17.51 -0.56
N GLU A 138 18.96 17.77 -1.83
CA GLU A 138 20.02 18.61 -2.38
C GLU A 138 19.79 20.10 -2.09
N GLY A 139 20.89 20.86 -2.04
CA GLY A 139 20.81 22.32 -1.88
C GLY A 139 20.05 22.98 -3.03
N GLY A 140 18.99 23.73 -2.70
CA GLY A 140 18.08 24.34 -3.67
C GLY A 140 16.94 23.43 -4.15
N GLY A 141 16.91 22.15 -3.73
CA GLY A 141 15.84 21.20 -3.99
C GLY A 141 14.76 21.16 -2.90
N ASN A 142 14.00 20.09 -2.90
CA ASN A 142 12.95 19.84 -1.91
C ASN A 142 13.45 18.99 -0.75
N VAL A 143 12.67 18.95 0.34
CA VAL A 143 12.92 17.98 1.41
C VAL A 143 12.21 16.68 1.05
N GLY A 144 13.01 15.66 0.78
CA GLY A 144 12.52 14.30 0.53
C GLY A 144 12.38 13.50 1.84
N MET A 145 11.40 12.62 1.86
CA MET A 145 11.16 11.65 2.93
C MET A 145 10.82 10.29 2.31
N PRO A 146 11.82 9.53 1.85
CA PRO A 146 11.59 8.20 1.32
C PRO A 146 10.91 7.29 2.33
N ILE A 147 9.89 6.54 1.89
CA ILE A 147 9.03 5.71 2.72
C ILE A 147 9.05 4.29 2.18
N THR A 148 9.20 3.31 3.08
CA THR A 148 8.95 1.90 2.78
C THR A 148 7.83 1.39 3.67
N VAL A 149 6.84 0.76 3.05
CA VAL A 149 5.72 0.13 3.73
C VAL A 149 5.86 -1.38 3.61
N THR A 150 5.81 -2.08 4.75
CA THR A 150 5.63 -3.54 4.79
C THR A 150 4.21 -3.84 5.21
N PHE A 151 3.44 -4.46 4.32
CA PHE A 151 2.05 -4.81 4.59
C PHE A 151 1.98 -6.01 5.54
N GLY A 152 1.30 -5.85 6.66
CA GLY A 152 1.26 -6.85 7.72
C GLY A 152 -0.09 -6.95 8.44
N GLY A 153 -0.15 -7.82 9.44
CA GLY A 153 -1.36 -8.09 10.18
C GLY A 153 -2.39 -8.90 9.40
N THR A 154 -3.66 -8.70 9.73
CA THR A 154 -4.77 -9.35 9.04
C THR A 154 -5.05 -8.66 7.72
N ARG A 155 -4.92 -9.42 6.62
CA ARG A 155 -5.37 -8.99 5.29
C ARG A 155 -6.86 -9.28 5.14
N THR A 156 -7.64 -8.25 4.88
CA THR A 156 -9.08 -8.34 4.57
C THR A 156 -9.29 -7.90 3.13
N THR A 157 -9.89 -8.74 2.31
CA THR A 157 -10.25 -8.39 0.93
C THR A 157 -11.65 -7.82 0.86
N GLY A 158 -11.88 -6.98 -0.13
CA GLY A 158 -13.17 -6.34 -0.32
C GLY A 158 -13.21 -5.47 -1.56
N THR A 159 -14.04 -4.47 -1.52
CA THR A 159 -14.16 -3.46 -2.57
C THR A 159 -13.98 -2.07 -1.98
N ALA A 160 -13.47 -1.16 -2.80
CA ALA A 160 -13.46 0.26 -2.49
C ALA A 160 -14.53 0.98 -3.31
N SER A 161 -15.01 2.11 -2.81
CA SER A 161 -15.80 3.06 -3.59
C SER A 161 -15.23 4.46 -3.38
N ARG A 162 -15.30 5.27 -4.44
CA ARG A 162 -14.83 6.66 -4.40
C ARG A 162 -16.02 7.60 -4.51
N ASN A 163 -16.16 8.50 -3.55
CA ASN A 163 -17.16 9.55 -3.62
C ASN A 163 -16.80 10.51 -4.76
N ALA A 164 -17.71 10.68 -5.73
CA ALA A 164 -17.47 11.50 -6.93
C ALA A 164 -17.25 12.99 -6.61
N THR A 165 -17.84 13.49 -5.52
CA THR A 165 -17.78 14.91 -5.16
C THR A 165 -16.56 15.22 -4.27
N THR A 166 -16.31 14.37 -3.25
CA THR A 166 -15.26 14.64 -2.24
C THR A 166 -13.97 13.89 -2.52
N GLY A 167 -13.99 12.87 -3.39
CA GLY A 167 -12.87 11.97 -3.63
C GLY A 167 -12.61 10.98 -2.49
N ALA A 168 -13.40 11.02 -1.41
CA ALA A 168 -13.23 10.14 -0.25
C ALA A 168 -13.39 8.67 -0.64
N ILE A 169 -12.52 7.82 -0.08
CA ILE A 169 -12.56 6.38 -0.28
C ILE A 169 -13.29 5.71 0.88
N THR A 170 -14.14 4.75 0.56
CA THR A 170 -14.80 3.85 1.52
C THR A 170 -14.45 2.42 1.19
N PHE A 171 -14.06 1.63 2.17
CA PHE A 171 -13.79 0.21 2.04
C PHE A 171 -14.95 -0.61 2.57
N THR A 172 -15.38 -1.62 1.81
CA THR A 172 -16.37 -2.60 2.20
C THR A 172 -15.77 -4.00 2.13
N ALA A 173 -15.65 -4.66 3.27
CA ALA A 173 -15.12 -6.02 3.34
C ALA A 173 -16.04 -7.00 2.59
N SER A 174 -15.43 -7.95 1.86
CA SER A 174 -16.17 -9.08 1.32
C SER A 174 -16.54 -10.02 2.46
N ASN A 175 -17.79 -10.38 2.59
CA ASN A 175 -18.21 -11.46 3.49
C ASN A 175 -17.56 -12.77 2.99
N SER A 176 -16.78 -13.39 3.85
CA SER A 176 -16.18 -14.73 3.63
C SER A 176 -17.24 -15.79 3.80
#